data_34a8c80dbefdea0bf0cc1c1d13105825
#
_entry.id   34a8c80dbefdea0bf0cc1c1d13105825
#
_cell.length_a   1.000
_cell.length_b   1.000
_cell.length_c   1.000
_cell.angle_alpha   90.00
_cell.angle_beta   90.00
_cell.angle_gamma   90.00
#
_symmetry.space_group_name_H-M   'P 1'
#
loop_
_entity.id
_entity.type
_entity.pdbx_description
1 polymer ?
#
loop_
_entity_poly.entity_id
_entity_poly.type
_entity_poly.pdbx_seq_one_letter_code
_entity_poly.pdbx_strand_id
1 'polypeptide(L)'
;MASFVTVIVLTVLIDVLVAGFSRRCLTAILGSVAGTVVTCLSAWGLTILLKLDGGDLPYVVPLLSQSAMRVDTRSLYIGMMFLANSGALMDLSMDISVSMEEVHRHKPDISRRALMKSGLLVGRSVLGTMTTTLMLAYSGNYLSMLMHFAGQG
;
A
#
# COMPACT_ATOMS: atom_id res chain seq x y z
N MET A 1 -11.91 4.75 12.11
CA MET A 1 -12.30 6.02 11.46
C MET A 1 -11.12 7.00 11.41
N ALA A 2 -10.51 7.35 12.54
CA ALA A 2 -9.36 8.29 12.55
C ALA A 2 -8.20 7.84 11.66
N SER A 3 -7.77 6.58 11.73
CA SER A 3 -6.68 6.04 10.91
C SER A 3 -6.92 6.16 9.41
N PHE A 4 -8.17 5.98 8.97
CA PHE A 4 -8.56 6.11 7.57
C PHE A 4 -8.38 7.55 7.07
N VAL A 5 -8.86 8.51 7.85
CA VAL A 5 -8.72 9.94 7.53
C VAL A 5 -7.25 10.36 7.53
N THR A 6 -6.48 9.90 8.51
CA THR A 6 -5.04 10.21 8.60
C THR A 6 -4.27 9.70 7.39
N VAL A 7 -4.55 8.47 6.93
CA VAL A 7 -3.89 7.91 5.75
C VAL A 7 -4.25 8.69 4.49
N ILE A 8 -5.53 9.01 4.27
CA ILE A 8 -5.92 9.80 3.10
C ILE A 8 -5.24 11.17 3.12
N VAL A 9 -5.23 11.86 4.27
CA VAL A 9 -4.58 13.16 4.40
C VAL A 9 -3.08 13.06 4.15
N LEU A 10 -2.41 12.06 4.71
CA LEU A 10 -0.98 11.81 4.47
C LEU A 10 -0.70 11.50 3.00
N THR A 11 -1.48 10.62 2.37
CA THR A 11 -1.33 10.28 0.96
C THR A 11 -1.46 11.53 0.08
N VAL A 12 -2.51 12.31 0.27
CA VAL A 12 -2.72 13.56 -0.49
C VAL A 12 -1.59 14.56 -0.23
N LEU A 13 -1.15 14.72 1.02
CA LEU A 13 -0.08 15.64 1.38
C LEU A 13 1.24 15.26 0.69
N ILE A 14 1.59 13.97 0.71
CA ILE A 14 2.83 13.48 0.11
C ILE A 14 2.74 13.56 -1.43
N ASP A 15 1.62 13.18 -2.03
CA ASP A 15 1.41 13.31 -3.49
C ASP A 15 1.55 14.76 -3.96
N VAL A 16 1.01 15.72 -3.20
CA VAL A 16 1.12 17.15 -3.51
C VAL A 16 2.57 17.63 -3.34
N LEU A 17 3.28 17.18 -2.31
CA LEU A 17 4.68 17.55 -2.07
C LEU A 17 5.62 16.99 -3.14
N VAL A 18 5.40 15.75 -3.58
CA VAL A 18 6.28 15.06 -4.54
C VAL A 18 5.98 15.47 -5.98
N ALA A 19 4.71 15.52 -6.38
CA ALA A 19 4.33 15.81 -7.76
C ALA A 19 4.15 17.30 -8.06
N GLY A 20 4.08 18.16 -7.03
CA GLY A 20 3.74 19.57 -7.17
C GLY A 20 2.29 19.78 -7.64
N PHE A 21 1.86 21.03 -7.76
CA PHE A 21 0.53 21.39 -8.28
C PHE A 21 0.49 21.20 -9.80
N SER A 22 0.31 19.96 -10.26
CA SER A 22 0.19 19.69 -11.70
C SER A 22 -0.97 18.70 -11.97
N ARG A 23 -1.39 18.63 -13.24
CA ARG A 23 -2.41 17.65 -13.66
C ARG A 23 -2.01 16.20 -13.38
N ARG A 24 -0.70 15.93 -13.30
CA ARG A 24 -0.11 14.63 -12.91
C ARG A 24 -0.49 14.27 -11.47
N CYS A 25 -0.34 15.23 -10.56
CA CYS A 25 -0.68 15.08 -9.16
C CYS A 25 -2.15 14.67 -9.00
N LEU A 26 -3.06 15.31 -9.74
CA LEU A 26 -4.48 14.99 -9.66
C LEU A 26 -4.79 13.56 -10.12
N THR A 27 -4.18 13.09 -11.19
CA THR A 27 -4.37 11.71 -11.69
C THR A 27 -3.76 10.68 -10.75
N ALA A 28 -2.59 10.96 -10.18
CA ALA A 28 -1.94 10.10 -9.20
C ALA A 28 -2.77 10.01 -7.90
N ILE A 29 -3.26 11.13 -7.38
CA ILE A 29 -4.13 11.17 -6.19
C ILE A 29 -5.42 10.38 -6.43
N LEU A 30 -6.08 10.56 -7.56
CA LEU A 30 -7.29 9.81 -7.87
C LEU A 30 -7.01 8.30 -8.00
N GLY A 31 -5.89 7.93 -8.60
CA GLY A 31 -5.46 6.53 -8.72
C GLY A 31 -5.12 5.91 -7.36
N SER A 32 -4.34 6.60 -6.54
CA SER A 32 -3.94 6.11 -5.22
C SER A 32 -5.13 6.01 -4.26
N VAL A 33 -6.01 7.01 -4.24
CA VAL A 33 -7.23 6.98 -3.41
C VAL A 33 -8.18 5.87 -3.85
N ALA A 34 -8.43 5.73 -5.16
CA ALA A 34 -9.28 4.65 -5.67
C ALA A 34 -8.69 3.26 -5.34
N GLY A 35 -7.39 3.08 -5.55
CA GLY A 35 -6.67 1.85 -5.21
C GLY A 35 -6.75 1.54 -3.71
N THR A 36 -6.54 2.55 -2.87
CA THR A 36 -6.63 2.42 -1.41
C THR A 36 -8.03 2.01 -0.96
N VAL A 37 -9.08 2.58 -1.54
CA VAL A 37 -10.47 2.18 -1.24
C VAL A 37 -10.72 0.72 -1.61
N VAL A 38 -10.31 0.29 -2.81
CA VAL A 38 -10.47 -1.11 -3.24
C VAL A 38 -9.70 -2.06 -2.33
N THR A 39 -8.48 -1.72 -1.97
CA THR A 39 -7.66 -2.54 -1.06
C THR A 39 -8.26 -2.61 0.35
N CYS A 40 -8.80 -1.51 0.85
CA CYS A 40 -9.46 -1.47 2.15
C CYS A 40 -10.72 -2.36 2.17
N LEU A 41 -11.54 -2.29 1.13
CA LEU A 41 -12.72 -3.15 0.99
C LEU A 41 -12.33 -4.62 0.90
N SER A 42 -11.27 -4.94 0.15
CA SER A 42 -10.75 -6.30 0.02
C SER A 42 -10.21 -6.83 1.35
N ALA A 43 -9.42 -6.02 2.06
CA ALA A 43 -8.87 -6.36 3.37
C ALA A 43 -9.98 -6.57 4.41
N TRP A 44 -10.98 -5.70 4.41
CA TRP A 44 -12.15 -5.83 5.30
C TRP A 44 -12.94 -7.10 5.00
N GLY A 45 -13.20 -7.39 3.73
CA GLY A 45 -13.87 -8.61 3.31
C GLY A 45 -13.10 -9.88 3.69
N LEU A 46 -11.78 -9.90 3.46
CA LEU A 46 -10.90 -11.01 3.85
C LEU A 46 -10.84 -11.21 5.37
N THR A 47 -10.78 -10.12 6.14
CA THR A 47 -10.77 -10.19 7.61
C THR A 47 -12.05 -10.83 8.15
N ILE A 48 -13.20 -10.54 7.55
CA ILE A 48 -14.48 -11.18 7.92
C ILE A 48 -14.50 -12.64 7.49
N LEU A 49 -14.08 -12.94 6.26
CA LEU A 49 -14.12 -14.29 5.70
C LEU A 49 -13.21 -15.25 6.45
N LEU A 50 -12.01 -14.81 6.80
CA LEU A 50 -10.99 -15.59 7.50
C LEU A 50 -11.12 -15.51 9.03
N LYS A 51 -12.07 -14.73 9.56
CA LYS A 51 -12.28 -14.51 11.01
C LYS A 51 -10.99 -14.12 11.74
N LEU A 52 -10.20 -13.22 11.13
CA LEU A 52 -8.96 -12.75 11.71
C LEU A 52 -9.26 -11.79 12.86
N ASP A 53 -8.94 -12.20 14.08
CA ASP A 53 -9.17 -11.39 15.28
C ASP A 53 -7.97 -10.50 15.66
N GLY A 54 -6.86 -10.58 14.90
CA GLY A 54 -5.64 -9.80 15.15
C GLY A 54 -4.85 -10.23 16.40
N GLY A 55 -5.23 -11.31 17.04
CA GLY A 55 -4.55 -11.85 18.23
C GLY A 55 -3.15 -12.42 17.94
N ASP A 56 -2.92 -12.83 16.71
CA ASP A 56 -1.65 -13.44 16.25
C ASP A 56 -0.56 -12.41 15.90
N LEU A 57 -0.84 -11.12 16.08
CA LEU A 57 0.15 -10.08 15.80
C LEU A 57 1.30 -10.14 16.82
N PRO A 58 2.56 -10.08 16.37
CA PRO A 58 3.70 -9.95 17.27
C PRO A 58 3.54 -8.68 18.13
N TYR A 59 3.80 -8.82 19.43
CA TYR A 59 3.70 -7.73 20.43
C TYR A 59 2.28 -7.29 20.85
N VAL A 60 1.21 -7.93 20.40
CA VAL A 60 -0.15 -7.62 20.87
C VAL A 60 -0.34 -7.99 22.34
N VAL A 61 0.22 -9.12 22.77
CA VAL A 61 0.12 -9.58 24.18
C VAL A 61 0.74 -8.56 25.16
N PRO A 62 1.97 -8.04 24.96
CA PRO A 62 2.51 -6.97 25.82
C PRO A 62 1.69 -5.67 25.77
N LEU A 63 1.15 -5.31 24.60
CA LEU A 63 0.31 -4.12 24.44
C LEU A 63 -0.98 -4.21 25.25
N LEU A 64 -1.64 -5.37 25.23
CA LEU A 64 -2.88 -5.60 25.98
C LEU A 64 -2.64 -5.68 27.49
N SER A 65 -1.47 -6.19 27.91
CA SER A 65 -1.13 -6.33 29.32
C SER A 65 -0.68 -5.00 29.98
N GLN A 66 -0.10 -4.08 29.20
CA GLN A 66 0.42 -2.81 29.70
C GLN A 66 -0.56 -1.64 29.54
N SER A 67 -1.55 -1.75 28.66
CA SER A 67 -2.49 -0.66 28.42
C SER A 67 -3.74 -0.82 29.25
N ALA A 68 -4.01 0.16 30.12
CA ALA A 68 -5.32 0.32 30.76
C ALA A 68 -6.43 0.68 29.74
N MET A 69 -6.08 0.91 28.48
CA MET A 69 -7.00 1.16 27.38
C MET A 69 -7.38 -0.15 26.68
N ARG A 70 -8.67 -0.36 26.51
CA ARG A 70 -9.22 -1.41 25.65
C ARG A 70 -8.91 -1.07 24.19
N VAL A 71 -7.80 -1.53 23.68
CA VAL A 71 -7.43 -1.39 22.26
C VAL A 71 -8.13 -2.51 21.50
N ASP A 72 -8.96 -2.12 20.53
CA ASP A 72 -9.54 -3.07 19.59
C ASP A 72 -8.46 -3.54 18.60
N THR A 73 -7.90 -4.72 18.86
CA THR A 73 -6.83 -5.34 18.07
C THR A 73 -7.21 -5.53 16.61
N ARG A 74 -8.49 -5.76 16.32
CA ARG A 74 -8.99 -5.89 14.95
C ARG A 74 -8.91 -4.58 14.18
N SER A 75 -9.33 -3.48 14.79
CA SER A 75 -9.21 -2.15 14.17
C SER A 75 -7.76 -1.73 13.99
N LEU A 76 -6.89 -2.10 14.93
CA LEU A 76 -5.46 -1.85 14.81
C LEU A 76 -4.86 -2.63 13.62
N TYR A 77 -5.19 -3.92 13.49
CA TYR A 77 -4.74 -4.78 12.39
C TYR A 77 -5.15 -4.25 11.02
N ILE A 78 -6.41 -3.87 10.86
CA ILE A 78 -6.92 -3.26 9.62
C ILE A 78 -6.19 -1.94 9.34
N GLY A 79 -5.96 -1.12 10.37
CA GLY A 79 -5.22 0.14 10.24
C GLY A 79 -3.77 -0.05 9.78
N MET A 80 -3.08 -1.06 10.32
CA MET A 80 -1.70 -1.39 9.91
C MET A 80 -1.64 -1.89 8.46
N MET A 81 -2.54 -2.79 8.06
CA MET A 81 -2.64 -3.24 6.66
C MET A 81 -2.89 -2.07 5.71
N PHE A 82 -3.76 -1.15 6.12
CA PHE A 82 -4.11 0.02 5.34
C PHE A 82 -2.91 0.95 5.15
N LEU A 83 -2.17 1.25 6.21
CA LEU A 83 -0.95 2.06 6.16
C LEU A 83 0.12 1.43 5.25
N ALA A 84 0.35 0.13 5.41
CA ALA A 84 1.36 -0.58 4.63
C ALA A 84 1.04 -0.57 3.12
N ASN A 85 -0.23 -0.74 2.74
CA ASN A 85 -0.64 -0.73 1.34
C ASN A 85 -0.71 0.66 0.71
N SER A 86 -1.00 1.70 1.49
CA SER A 86 -1.17 3.06 0.95
C SER A 86 0.10 3.59 0.31
N GLY A 87 1.27 3.33 0.91
CA GLY A 87 2.56 3.71 0.36
C GLY A 87 2.84 3.05 -1.00
N ALA A 88 2.64 1.74 -1.09
CA ALA A 88 2.86 1.00 -2.33
C ALA A 88 1.93 1.45 -3.47
N LEU A 89 0.67 1.75 -3.15
CA LEU A 89 -0.30 2.26 -4.14
C LEU A 89 0.03 3.67 -4.61
N MET A 90 0.53 4.50 -3.72
CA MET A 90 0.98 5.86 -4.03
C MET A 90 2.15 5.83 -5.00
N ASP A 91 3.21 5.07 -4.70
CA ASP A 91 4.37 4.93 -5.56
C ASP A 91 3.97 4.41 -6.94
N LEU A 92 3.15 3.35 -7.01
CA LEU A 92 2.65 2.80 -8.26
C LEU A 92 1.84 3.82 -9.08
N SER A 93 0.95 4.56 -8.44
CA SER A 93 0.10 5.55 -9.10
C SER A 93 0.91 6.71 -9.65
N MET A 94 1.94 7.13 -8.92
CA MET A 94 2.86 8.18 -9.33
C MET A 94 3.69 7.74 -10.55
N ASP A 95 4.32 6.58 -10.48
CA ASP A 95 5.16 6.04 -11.55
C ASP A 95 4.38 5.88 -12.86
N ILE A 96 3.16 5.34 -12.79
CA ILE A 96 2.29 5.20 -13.96
C ILE A 96 1.90 6.58 -14.50
N SER A 97 1.51 7.52 -13.65
CA SER A 97 1.06 8.85 -14.06
C SER A 97 2.18 9.65 -14.73
N VAL A 98 3.38 9.62 -14.17
CA VAL A 98 4.57 10.28 -14.73
C VAL A 98 4.95 9.65 -16.07
N SER A 99 4.99 8.33 -16.14
CA SER A 99 5.33 7.61 -17.37
C SER A 99 4.32 7.85 -18.50
N MET A 100 3.03 7.85 -18.18
CA MET A 100 1.98 8.14 -19.18
C MET A 100 2.07 9.56 -19.70
N GLU A 101 2.38 10.53 -18.84
CA GLU A 101 2.55 11.91 -19.26
C GLU A 101 3.78 12.10 -20.16
N GLU A 102 4.89 11.44 -19.83
CA GLU A 102 6.09 11.47 -20.64
C GLU A 102 5.83 10.90 -22.05
N VAL A 103 5.11 9.78 -22.13
CA VAL A 103 4.67 9.20 -23.42
C VAL A 103 3.77 10.17 -24.19
N HIS A 104 2.82 10.82 -23.52
CA HIS A 104 1.94 11.79 -24.17
C HIS A 104 2.69 13.04 -24.64
N ARG A 105 3.69 13.50 -23.88
CA ARG A 105 4.54 14.63 -24.26
C ARG A 105 5.35 14.37 -25.52
N HIS A 106 5.87 13.16 -25.67
CA HIS A 106 6.64 12.77 -26.85
C HIS A 106 5.77 12.43 -28.08
N LYS A 107 4.53 11.98 -27.85
CA LYS A 107 3.56 11.67 -28.90
C LYS A 107 2.18 12.24 -28.54
N PRO A 108 1.91 13.52 -28.85
CA PRO A 108 0.63 14.15 -28.53
C PRO A 108 -0.57 13.48 -29.21
N ASP A 109 -0.35 12.89 -30.40
CA ASP A 109 -1.39 12.24 -31.21
C ASP A 109 -1.64 10.78 -30.83
N ILE A 110 -1.07 10.31 -29.71
CA ILE A 110 -1.26 8.93 -29.27
C ILE A 110 -2.73 8.65 -28.92
N SER A 111 -3.28 7.54 -29.40
CA SER A 111 -4.64 7.14 -29.06
C SER A 111 -4.75 6.82 -27.58
N ARG A 112 -5.91 7.11 -26.97
CA ARG A 112 -6.17 6.81 -25.54
C ARG A 112 -5.93 5.34 -25.19
N ARG A 113 -6.29 4.42 -26.12
CA ARG A 113 -6.07 2.98 -25.93
C ARG A 113 -4.58 2.61 -25.89
N ALA A 114 -3.79 3.22 -26.77
CA ALA A 114 -2.33 2.98 -26.79
C ALA A 114 -1.67 3.56 -25.53
N LEU A 115 -2.10 4.72 -25.08
CA LEU A 115 -1.63 5.35 -23.84
C LEU A 115 -1.96 4.48 -22.62
N MET A 116 -3.19 3.98 -22.48
CA MET A 116 -3.58 3.05 -21.42
C MET A 116 -2.76 1.77 -21.45
N LYS A 117 -2.51 1.20 -22.63
CA LYS A 117 -1.68 -0.01 -22.77
C LYS A 117 -0.24 0.24 -22.32
N SER A 118 0.32 1.41 -22.62
CA SER A 118 1.64 1.82 -22.16
C SER A 118 1.67 1.94 -20.62
N GLY A 119 0.67 2.59 -20.02
CA GLY A 119 0.57 2.70 -18.57
C GLY A 119 0.46 1.35 -17.87
N LEU A 120 -0.34 0.41 -18.42
CA LEU A 120 -0.44 -0.96 -17.90
C LEU A 120 0.88 -1.72 -17.98
N LEU A 121 1.66 -1.49 -19.04
CA LEU A 121 2.97 -2.14 -19.22
C LEU A 121 3.96 -1.66 -18.17
N VAL A 122 4.00 -0.34 -17.92
CA VAL A 122 4.81 0.26 -16.86
C VAL A 122 4.36 -0.26 -15.48
N GLY A 123 3.06 -0.21 -15.19
CA GLY A 123 2.52 -0.70 -13.93
C GLY A 123 2.87 -2.17 -13.65
N ARG A 124 2.84 -3.01 -14.69
CA ARG A 124 3.23 -4.43 -14.56
C ARG A 124 4.71 -4.60 -14.25
N SER A 125 5.58 -3.77 -14.83
CA SER A 125 7.01 -3.78 -14.55
C SER A 125 7.28 -3.34 -13.11
N VAL A 126 6.69 -2.23 -12.68
CA VAL A 126 6.83 -1.69 -11.32
C VAL A 126 6.31 -2.68 -10.28
N LEU A 127 5.12 -3.28 -10.49
CA LEU A 127 4.59 -4.33 -9.61
C LEU A 127 5.55 -5.52 -9.49
N GLY A 128 6.21 -5.93 -10.57
CA GLY A 128 7.19 -7.01 -10.54
C GLY A 128 8.36 -6.71 -9.60
N THR A 129 8.95 -5.52 -9.71
CA THR A 129 10.06 -5.10 -8.85
C THR A 129 9.63 -4.91 -7.40
N MET A 130 8.48 -4.28 -7.16
CA MET A 130 7.93 -4.10 -5.81
C MET A 130 7.64 -5.43 -5.12
N THR A 131 7.05 -6.39 -5.83
CA THR A 131 6.76 -7.73 -5.28
C THR A 131 8.05 -8.44 -4.87
N THR A 132 9.09 -8.37 -5.70
CA THR A 132 10.40 -8.97 -5.38
C THR A 132 11.00 -8.34 -4.12
N THR A 133 10.95 -7.00 -4.03
CA THR A 133 11.47 -6.27 -2.86
C THR A 133 10.70 -6.63 -1.59
N LEU A 134 9.37 -6.71 -1.67
CA LEU A 134 8.53 -7.13 -0.55
C LEU A 134 8.84 -8.56 -0.11
N MET A 135 8.99 -9.50 -1.05
CA MET A 135 9.36 -10.88 -0.71
C MET A 135 10.71 -10.97 0.00
N LEU A 136 11.70 -10.22 -0.48
CA LEU A 136 13.03 -10.17 0.17
C LEU A 136 12.96 -9.53 1.57
N ALA A 137 12.20 -8.44 1.73
CA ALA A 137 12.01 -7.79 3.02
C ALA A 137 11.30 -8.71 4.02
N TYR A 138 10.27 -9.42 3.60
CA TYR A 138 9.60 -10.43 4.42
C TYR A 138 10.54 -11.56 4.81
N SER A 139 11.28 -12.11 3.84
CA SER A 139 12.25 -13.19 4.11
C SER A 139 13.31 -12.75 5.11
N GLY A 140 13.82 -11.53 4.99
CA GLY A 140 14.79 -10.96 5.93
C GLY A 140 14.24 -10.81 7.36
N ASN A 141 13.01 -10.32 7.49
CA ASN A 141 12.37 -10.19 8.80
C ASN A 141 12.11 -11.53 9.50
N TYR A 142 11.76 -12.57 8.74
CA TYR A 142 11.52 -13.90 9.30
C TYR A 142 12.77 -14.76 9.50
N LEU A 143 13.93 -14.32 8.97
CA LEU A 143 15.19 -15.06 9.10
C LEU A 143 15.60 -15.24 10.58
N SER A 144 15.44 -14.22 11.41
CA SER A 144 15.73 -14.29 12.84
C SER A 144 14.83 -15.30 13.56
N MET A 145 13.58 -15.38 13.17
CA MET A 145 12.62 -16.34 13.70
C MET A 145 12.96 -17.78 13.28
N LEU A 146 13.33 -17.98 12.00
CA LEU A 146 13.81 -19.27 11.50
C LEU A 146 15.08 -19.74 12.20
N MET A 147 16.04 -18.83 12.45
CA MET A 147 17.26 -19.13 13.21
C MET A 147 16.95 -19.53 14.65
N HIS A 148 15.98 -18.88 15.28
CA HIS A 148 15.55 -19.23 16.64
C HIS A 148 14.98 -20.64 16.69
N PHE A 149 14.13 -21.02 15.76
CA PHE A 149 13.59 -22.38 15.69
C PHE A 149 14.64 -23.43 15.33
N ALA A 150 15.58 -23.12 14.44
CA ALA A 150 16.67 -24.02 14.08
C ALA A 150 17.68 -24.25 15.23
N GLY A 151 17.81 -23.26 16.12
CA GLY A 151 18.69 -23.38 17.31
C GLY A 151 18.08 -24.10 18.49
N GLN A 152 16.79 -24.44 18.45
CA GLN A 152 16.09 -25.20 19.51
C GLN A 152 15.99 -26.72 19.23
N GLY A 153 16.42 -27.18 18.06
CA GLY A 153 16.50 -28.60 17.69
C GLY A 153 17.90 -29.12 17.80
#